data_79a0c018b26b75730b9980167279fcea
#
_entry.id   79a0c018b26b75730b9980167279fcea
#
_cell.length_a   1.000
_cell.length_b   1.000
_cell.length_c   1.000
_cell.angle_alpha   90.00
_cell.angle_beta   90.00
_cell.angle_gamma   90.00
#
_symmetry.space_group_name_H-M   'P 1'
#
loop_
_entity.id
_entity.type
_entity.pdbx_description
1 polymer ?
#
loop_
_entity_poly.entity_id
_entity_poly.type
_entity_poly.pdbx_seq_one_letter_code
_entity_poly.pdbx_strand_id
1 'polypeptide(L)'
;MTTATPTTPKRVLDIRSAPGRHWVGDGLPVHNLFGYNGPGVAERSPFLMLDYGAPYDFGPTTQQLGVGQHPHRGFETVTVVYSGELAHRDNAGGGGTIGPGDVQWMTAGGGIIHEEFHSPGFARTGGTLEMAQLWVNLPAKDKMTPPGYQ
;
A
#
# COMPACT_ATOMS: atom_id res chain seq x y z
N MET A 1 -33.25 -14.89 27.78
CA MET A 1 -33.36 -14.92 26.33
C MET A 1 -32.81 -13.60 25.79
N THR A 2 -31.62 -13.61 25.25
CA THR A 2 -30.98 -12.44 24.61
C THR A 2 -31.54 -12.33 23.21
N THR A 3 -32.39 -11.33 22.98
CA THR A 3 -32.87 -11.01 21.62
C THR A 3 -31.72 -10.39 20.82
N ALA A 4 -31.24 -11.11 19.83
CA ALA A 4 -30.27 -10.57 18.89
C ALA A 4 -30.91 -9.37 18.15
N THR A 5 -30.25 -8.22 18.18
CA THR A 5 -30.66 -7.06 17.41
C THR A 5 -30.60 -7.42 15.92
N PRO A 6 -31.68 -7.21 15.14
CA PRO A 6 -31.65 -7.52 13.72
C PRO A 6 -30.61 -6.64 13.04
N THR A 7 -29.57 -7.25 12.46
CA THR A 7 -28.55 -6.56 11.67
C THR A 7 -29.11 -6.30 10.28
N THR A 8 -29.25 -5.04 9.90
CA THR A 8 -29.59 -4.68 8.52
C THR A 8 -28.48 -5.21 7.59
N PRO A 9 -28.80 -5.97 6.54
CA PRO A 9 -27.79 -6.46 5.62
C PRO A 9 -27.01 -5.30 4.98
N LYS A 10 -25.68 -5.45 4.88
CA LYS A 10 -24.87 -4.51 4.13
C LYS A 10 -25.27 -4.55 2.66
N ARG A 11 -25.33 -3.39 2.03
CA ARG A 11 -25.61 -3.26 0.58
C ARG A 11 -24.38 -2.71 -0.14
N VAL A 12 -24.21 -3.09 -1.40
CA VAL A 12 -23.23 -2.46 -2.30
C VAL A 12 -23.72 -1.04 -2.58
N LEU A 13 -22.90 -0.04 -2.31
CA LEU A 13 -23.21 1.38 -2.55
C LEU A 13 -22.71 1.84 -3.91
N ASP A 14 -21.56 1.30 -4.35
CA ASP A 14 -20.91 1.70 -5.60
C ASP A 14 -20.06 0.53 -6.14
N ILE A 15 -19.99 0.42 -7.46
CA ILE A 15 -19.13 -0.51 -8.19
C ILE A 15 -18.35 0.34 -9.19
N ARG A 16 -17.02 0.28 -9.13
CA ARG A 16 -16.14 1.04 -10.02
C ARG A 16 -15.30 0.10 -10.87
N SER A 17 -15.19 0.45 -12.13
CA SER A 17 -14.21 -0.18 -13.01
C SER A 17 -12.80 0.30 -12.64
N ALA A 18 -11.81 -0.57 -12.71
CA ALA A 18 -10.42 -0.18 -12.54
C ALA A 18 -10.04 0.86 -13.62
N PRO A 19 -9.42 1.99 -13.25
CA PRO A 19 -8.92 2.96 -14.22
C PRO A 19 -7.73 2.39 -14.99
N GLY A 20 -7.25 3.13 -15.97
CA GLY A 20 -6.02 2.80 -16.68
C GLY A 20 -4.83 2.71 -15.72
N ARG A 21 -3.87 1.84 -16.08
CA ARG A 21 -2.62 1.68 -15.32
C ARG A 21 -1.75 2.93 -15.45
N HIS A 22 -1.07 3.29 -14.36
CA HIS A 22 -0.02 4.30 -14.33
C HIS A 22 1.18 3.78 -13.53
N TRP A 23 2.31 4.45 -13.63
CA TRP A 23 3.51 4.11 -12.90
C TRP A 23 3.64 4.98 -11.64
N VAL A 24 3.96 4.33 -10.52
CA VAL A 24 4.46 4.98 -9.31
C VAL A 24 5.97 4.69 -9.26
N GLY A 25 6.77 5.73 -9.37
CA GLY A 25 8.19 5.55 -9.66
C GLY A 25 8.42 4.85 -11.00
N ASP A 26 9.44 4.02 -11.07
CA ASP A 26 9.79 3.19 -12.24
C ASP A 26 9.61 1.68 -12.00
N GLY A 27 9.13 1.30 -10.82
CA GLY A 27 9.00 -0.09 -10.40
C GLY A 27 7.58 -0.58 -10.11
N LEU A 28 6.58 0.32 -9.95
CA LEU A 28 5.23 -0.07 -9.52
C LEU A 28 4.15 0.37 -10.51
N PRO A 29 3.77 -0.50 -11.47
CA PRO A 29 2.66 -0.25 -12.39
C PRO A 29 1.33 -0.58 -11.70
N VAL A 30 0.52 0.43 -11.37
CA VAL A 30 -0.68 0.26 -10.56
C VAL A 30 -1.94 0.83 -11.23
N HIS A 31 -3.10 0.36 -10.77
CA HIS A 31 -4.41 0.92 -10.99
C HIS A 31 -4.87 1.59 -9.70
N ASN A 32 -5.07 2.90 -9.67
CA ASN A 32 -5.60 3.59 -8.49
C ASN A 32 -7.12 3.36 -8.42
N LEU A 33 -7.55 2.41 -7.60
CA LEU A 33 -8.95 2.03 -7.47
C LEU A 33 -9.76 3.10 -6.74
N PHE A 34 -9.16 3.79 -5.79
CA PHE A 34 -9.65 5.02 -5.19
C PHE A 34 -8.51 5.81 -4.53
N GLY A 35 -8.69 7.12 -4.43
CA GLY A 35 -7.74 8.02 -3.77
C GLY A 35 -8.40 8.85 -2.69
N TYR A 36 -7.58 9.65 -2.02
CA TYR A 36 -7.98 10.54 -0.91
C TYR A 36 -8.72 11.80 -1.36
N ASN A 37 -8.95 11.95 -2.66
CA ASN A 37 -9.70 13.06 -3.26
C ASN A 37 -10.96 12.54 -3.95
N GLY A 38 -11.96 13.42 -4.11
CA GLY A 38 -13.16 13.13 -4.89
C GLY A 38 -14.31 12.52 -4.09
N PRO A 39 -15.35 12.07 -4.79
CA PRO A 39 -16.58 11.57 -4.16
C PRO A 39 -16.34 10.25 -3.41
N GLY A 40 -17.09 10.04 -2.33
CA GLY A 40 -17.05 8.81 -1.53
C GLY A 40 -15.88 8.70 -0.55
N VAL A 41 -15.13 9.78 -0.32
CA VAL A 41 -14.01 9.76 0.65
C VAL A 41 -14.50 9.52 2.08
N ALA A 42 -15.60 10.15 2.47
CA ALA A 42 -16.15 9.98 3.81
C ALA A 42 -16.67 8.56 4.05
N GLU A 43 -17.32 7.98 3.05
CA GLU A 43 -17.89 6.63 3.09
C GLU A 43 -16.80 5.54 3.14
N ARG A 44 -15.61 5.82 2.61
CA ARG A 44 -14.48 4.90 2.62
C ARG A 44 -13.62 5.00 3.87
N SER A 45 -13.81 6.03 4.67
CA SER A 45 -13.04 6.20 5.91
C SER A 45 -13.05 4.90 6.75
N PRO A 46 -11.90 4.48 7.28
CA PRO A 46 -10.60 5.15 7.34
C PRO A 46 -9.70 4.98 6.09
N PHE A 47 -10.16 4.36 5.02
CA PHE A 47 -9.34 4.07 3.85
C PHE A 47 -9.20 5.31 2.96
N LEU A 48 -7.95 5.74 2.75
CA LEU A 48 -7.62 6.95 1.97
C LEU A 48 -7.33 6.63 0.51
N MET A 49 -6.65 5.52 0.24
CA MET A 49 -6.21 5.15 -1.10
C MET A 49 -6.07 3.64 -1.21
N LEU A 50 -6.36 3.11 -2.39
CA LEU A 50 -6.03 1.74 -2.77
C LEU A 50 -5.46 1.74 -4.18
N ASP A 51 -4.20 1.35 -4.28
CA ASP A 51 -3.51 1.03 -5.52
C ASP A 51 -3.40 -0.49 -5.67
N TYR A 52 -3.75 -1.01 -6.83
CA TYR A 52 -3.58 -2.41 -7.18
C TYR A 52 -2.59 -2.55 -8.33
N GLY A 53 -1.45 -3.13 -8.04
CA GLY A 53 -0.47 -3.59 -9.00
C GLY A 53 -0.88 -4.96 -9.53
N ALA A 54 -1.66 -4.98 -10.62
CA ALA A 54 -2.03 -6.22 -11.29
C ALA A 54 -0.78 -6.94 -11.81
N PRO A 55 -0.83 -8.28 -11.98
CA PRO A 55 0.35 -9.04 -12.42
C PRO A 55 1.09 -8.38 -13.58
N TYR A 56 2.38 -8.13 -13.39
CA TYR A 56 3.25 -7.52 -14.38
C TYR A 56 4.61 -8.20 -14.38
N ASP A 57 5.07 -8.65 -15.55
CA ASP A 57 6.34 -9.35 -15.69
C ASP A 57 7.49 -8.37 -15.89
N PHE A 58 8.47 -8.45 -14.99
CA PHE A 58 9.71 -7.71 -15.06
C PHE A 58 10.85 -8.61 -15.54
N GLY A 59 11.65 -8.11 -16.48
CA GLY A 59 12.91 -8.77 -16.84
C GLY A 59 13.99 -8.60 -15.77
N PRO A 60 15.03 -9.46 -15.78
CA PRO A 60 16.19 -9.29 -14.92
C PRO A 60 16.87 -7.93 -15.14
N THR A 61 17.30 -7.29 -14.04
CA THR A 61 18.00 -6.00 -14.10
C THR A 61 18.96 -5.84 -12.94
N THR A 62 19.97 -4.98 -13.13
CA THR A 62 20.84 -4.50 -12.05
C THR A 62 20.40 -3.13 -11.51
N GLN A 63 19.39 -2.52 -12.13
CA GLN A 63 18.83 -1.24 -11.66
C GLN A 63 17.91 -1.47 -10.47
N GLN A 64 17.94 -0.56 -9.51
CA GLN A 64 16.97 -0.52 -8.41
C GLN A 64 15.70 0.16 -8.93
N LEU A 65 14.72 -0.64 -9.37
CA LEU A 65 13.42 -0.14 -9.78
C LEU A 65 12.51 0.00 -8.55
N GLY A 66 11.72 1.05 -8.51
CA GLY A 66 10.80 1.28 -7.38
C GLY A 66 10.37 2.73 -7.23
N VAL A 67 10.10 3.13 -6.02
CA VAL A 67 9.74 4.49 -5.62
C VAL A 67 10.84 5.04 -4.72
N GLY A 68 11.50 6.09 -5.16
CA GLY A 68 12.56 6.75 -4.41
C GLY A 68 12.05 7.39 -3.11
N GLN A 69 12.94 7.96 -2.33
CA GLN A 69 12.63 8.55 -1.04
C GLN A 69 11.49 9.55 -1.11
N HIS A 70 10.46 9.32 -0.31
CA HIS A 70 9.28 10.17 -0.20
C HIS A 70 8.72 10.16 1.23
N PRO A 71 8.03 11.26 1.66
CA PRO A 71 7.52 11.37 3.02
C PRO A 71 6.07 10.91 3.14
N HIS A 72 5.74 10.35 4.32
CA HIS A 72 4.37 10.13 4.78
C HIS A 72 4.16 10.72 6.17
N ARG A 73 2.94 11.14 6.49
CA ARG A 73 2.57 11.67 7.79
C ARG A 73 1.07 11.55 8.08
N GLY A 74 0.74 11.13 9.31
CA GLY A 74 -0.63 11.15 9.83
C GLY A 74 -1.53 10.01 9.33
N PHE A 75 -0.97 8.99 8.71
CA PHE A 75 -1.66 7.79 8.24
C PHE A 75 -0.71 6.59 8.21
N GLU A 76 -1.20 5.46 7.75
CA GLU A 76 -0.47 4.22 7.63
C GLU A 76 -0.46 3.75 6.17
N THR A 77 0.63 3.13 5.74
CA THR A 77 0.72 2.45 4.44
C THR A 77 0.79 0.95 4.67
N VAL A 78 -0.03 0.21 3.95
CA VAL A 78 -0.10 -1.26 4.04
C VAL A 78 0.16 -1.83 2.67
N THR A 79 1.28 -2.54 2.52
CA THR A 79 1.64 -3.21 1.27
C THR A 79 1.44 -4.70 1.42
N VAL A 80 0.65 -5.31 0.55
CA VAL A 80 0.40 -6.75 0.49
C VAL A 80 1.00 -7.28 -0.81
N VAL A 81 1.87 -8.27 -0.72
CA VAL A 81 2.48 -8.90 -1.90
C VAL A 81 1.79 -10.22 -2.21
N TYR A 82 1.33 -10.39 -3.44
CA TYR A 82 0.75 -11.65 -3.95
C TYR A 82 1.77 -12.45 -4.76
N SER A 83 2.63 -11.78 -5.52
CA SER A 83 3.72 -12.36 -6.30
C SER A 83 4.89 -11.40 -6.37
N GLY A 84 6.10 -11.92 -6.54
CA GLY A 84 7.32 -11.12 -6.58
C GLY A 84 7.83 -10.78 -5.18
N GLU A 85 8.72 -9.81 -5.10
CA GLU A 85 9.35 -9.45 -3.83
C GLU A 85 9.71 -7.95 -3.82
N LEU A 86 9.30 -7.25 -2.78
CA LEU A 86 9.60 -5.84 -2.55
C LEU A 86 10.49 -5.68 -1.33
N ALA A 87 11.38 -4.71 -1.39
CA ALA A 87 12.17 -4.25 -0.25
C ALA A 87 11.83 -2.79 0.05
N HIS A 88 11.98 -2.41 1.30
CA HIS A 88 11.77 -1.04 1.74
C HIS A 88 12.81 -0.66 2.80
N ARG A 89 13.08 0.63 2.94
CA ARG A 89 13.90 1.20 4.01
C ARG A 89 13.48 2.63 4.31
N ASP A 90 13.77 3.08 5.52
CA ASP A 90 13.39 4.40 5.99
C ASP A 90 14.58 5.19 6.57
N ASN A 91 14.32 6.45 6.92
CA ASN A 91 15.31 7.37 7.48
C ASN A 91 15.61 7.13 8.96
N ALA A 92 14.91 6.21 9.63
CA ALA A 92 15.12 5.85 11.04
C ALA A 92 15.92 4.55 11.21
N GLY A 93 16.29 3.90 10.08
CA GLY A 93 17.03 2.64 10.07
C GLY A 93 16.13 1.40 10.05
N GLY A 94 14.83 1.58 9.87
CA GLY A 94 13.88 0.50 9.61
C GLY A 94 13.95 0.06 8.15
N GLY A 95 13.50 -1.17 7.91
CA GLY A 95 13.44 -1.72 6.57
C GLY A 95 13.29 -3.23 6.58
N GLY A 96 13.06 -3.79 5.41
CA GLY A 96 12.89 -5.24 5.25
C GLY A 96 12.55 -5.61 3.82
N THR A 97 12.32 -6.89 3.64
CA THR A 97 11.87 -7.48 2.38
C THR A 97 10.60 -8.27 2.64
N ILE A 98 9.62 -8.11 1.76
CA ILE A 98 8.34 -8.81 1.80
C ILE A 98 8.11 -9.55 0.49
N GLY A 99 7.66 -10.79 0.59
CA GLY A 99 7.35 -11.69 -0.53
C GLY A 99 5.90 -12.15 -0.53
N PRO A 100 5.55 -13.16 -1.34
CA PRO A 100 4.17 -13.62 -1.49
C PRO A 100 3.52 -14.05 -0.17
N GLY A 101 2.41 -13.40 0.15
CA GLY A 101 1.66 -13.63 1.39
C GLY A 101 2.09 -12.74 2.55
N ASP A 102 3.19 -12.00 2.42
CA ASP A 102 3.64 -11.06 3.44
C ASP A 102 2.91 -9.71 3.33
N VAL A 103 2.88 -9.03 4.46
CA VAL A 103 2.32 -7.68 4.59
C VAL A 103 3.33 -6.78 5.30
N GLN A 104 3.59 -5.63 4.71
CA GLN A 104 4.27 -4.53 5.41
C GLN A 104 3.22 -3.54 5.89
N TRP A 105 3.11 -3.36 7.19
CA TRP A 105 2.26 -2.33 7.78
C TRP A 105 3.14 -1.27 8.43
N MET A 106 3.21 -0.08 7.81
CA MET A 106 4.00 1.04 8.28
C MET A 106 3.09 2.13 8.83
N THR A 107 3.24 2.44 10.10
CA THR A 107 2.63 3.63 10.72
C THR A 107 3.54 4.82 10.47
N ALA A 108 3.11 5.77 9.64
CA ALA A 108 3.88 6.99 9.40
C ALA A 108 3.78 7.99 10.56
N GLY A 109 2.64 8.04 11.25
CA GLY A 109 2.44 8.85 12.45
C GLY A 109 2.92 10.29 12.30
N GLY A 110 3.84 10.73 13.16
CA GLY A 110 4.41 12.08 13.15
C GLY A 110 5.27 12.43 11.95
N GLY A 111 5.65 11.43 11.15
CA GLY A 111 6.39 11.58 9.89
C GLY A 111 7.50 10.56 9.72
N ILE A 112 7.62 10.02 8.53
CA ILE A 112 8.67 9.11 8.10
C ILE A 112 9.01 9.40 6.64
N ILE A 113 10.28 9.24 6.28
CA ILE A 113 10.74 9.25 4.89
C ILE A 113 11.16 7.82 4.56
N HIS A 114 10.58 7.23 3.53
CA HIS A 114 10.93 5.88 3.12
C HIS A 114 11.06 5.76 1.60
N GLU A 115 11.52 4.62 1.16
CA GLU A 115 11.55 4.19 -0.23
C GLU A 115 11.14 2.73 -0.33
N GLU A 116 10.57 2.36 -1.48
CA GLU A 116 10.11 1.01 -1.79
C GLU A 116 10.68 0.61 -3.15
N PHE A 117 11.21 -0.60 -3.27
CA PHE A 117 11.86 -1.04 -4.51
C PHE A 117 11.82 -2.56 -4.64
N HIS A 118 12.04 -3.04 -5.86
CA HIS A 118 12.22 -4.46 -6.09
C HIS A 118 13.38 -4.98 -5.24
N SER A 119 13.19 -6.08 -4.52
CA SER A 119 14.30 -6.63 -3.76
C SER A 119 15.48 -6.96 -4.69
N PRO A 120 16.71 -6.95 -4.19
CA PRO A 120 17.87 -7.34 -4.99
C PRO A 120 17.78 -8.76 -5.57
N GLY A 121 17.06 -9.66 -4.87
CA GLY A 121 16.77 -11.02 -5.35
C GLY A 121 15.88 -10.99 -6.57
N PHE A 122 14.71 -10.36 -6.45
CA PHE A 122 13.74 -10.22 -7.52
C PHE A 122 14.29 -9.45 -8.72
N ALA A 123 15.03 -8.36 -8.49
CA ALA A 123 15.64 -7.59 -9.56
C ALA A 123 16.61 -8.44 -10.42
N ARG A 124 17.41 -9.30 -9.79
CA ARG A 124 18.35 -10.16 -10.53
C ARG A 124 17.69 -11.25 -11.36
N THR A 125 16.56 -11.80 -10.89
CA THR A 125 15.88 -12.91 -11.56
C THR A 125 14.77 -12.45 -12.48
N GLY A 126 14.19 -11.29 -12.21
CA GLY A 126 12.92 -10.88 -12.79
C GLY A 126 11.77 -11.78 -12.29
N GLY A 127 10.63 -11.65 -12.92
CA GLY A 127 9.45 -12.43 -12.62
C GLY A 127 8.19 -11.56 -12.57
N THR A 128 7.08 -12.16 -12.15
CA THR A 128 5.81 -11.46 -11.99
C THR A 128 5.76 -10.75 -10.65
N LEU A 129 5.43 -9.46 -10.66
CA LEU A 129 5.08 -8.71 -9.46
C LEU A 129 3.56 -8.48 -9.44
N GLU A 130 2.94 -8.80 -8.31
CA GLU A 130 1.54 -8.48 -8.02
C GLU A 130 1.42 -8.03 -6.56
N MET A 131 0.82 -6.86 -6.33
CA MET A 131 0.72 -6.28 -4.99
C MET A 131 -0.51 -5.37 -4.85
N ALA A 132 -0.88 -5.07 -3.63
CA ALA A 132 -1.83 -4.00 -3.31
C ALA A 132 -1.21 -3.07 -2.27
N GLN A 133 -1.41 -1.77 -2.42
CA GLN A 133 -1.05 -0.78 -1.42
C GLN A 133 -2.28 -0.03 -0.95
N LEU A 134 -2.54 -0.08 0.35
CA LEU A 134 -3.67 0.57 1.00
C LEU A 134 -3.16 1.65 1.95
N TRP A 135 -3.75 2.84 1.89
CA TRP A 135 -3.51 3.88 2.88
C TRP A 135 -4.66 3.93 3.88
N VAL A 136 -4.32 3.85 5.17
CA VAL A 136 -5.27 3.84 6.29
C VAL A 136 -5.08 5.08 7.14
N ASN A 137 -6.12 5.88 7.27
CA ASN A 137 -6.06 7.13 8.02
C ASN A 137 -5.96 6.86 9.53
N LEU A 138 -5.07 7.56 10.22
CA LEU A 138 -5.04 7.56 11.67
C LEU A 138 -6.08 8.53 12.24
N PRO A 139 -6.75 8.19 13.36
CA PRO A 139 -7.59 9.13 14.07
C PRO A 139 -6.78 10.35 14.54
N ALA A 140 -7.44 11.48 14.73
CA ALA A 140 -6.79 12.76 15.04
C ALA A 140 -5.85 12.69 16.25
N LYS A 141 -6.21 11.94 17.27
CA LYS A 141 -5.41 11.75 18.50
C LYS A 141 -4.10 10.99 18.27
N ASP A 142 -4.03 10.15 17.23
CA ASP A 142 -2.91 9.25 16.95
C ASP A 142 -2.05 9.70 15.75
N LYS A 143 -2.43 10.81 15.08
CA LYS A 143 -1.70 11.33 13.91
C LYS A 143 -0.24 11.69 14.15
N MET A 144 0.13 11.95 15.41
CA MET A 144 1.47 12.33 15.81
C MET A 144 2.19 11.22 16.59
N THR A 145 1.68 10.00 16.58
CA THR A 145 2.36 8.86 17.20
C THR A 145 3.74 8.64 16.55
N PRO A 146 4.71 8.07 17.27
CA PRO A 146 6.00 7.69 16.67
C PRO A 146 5.80 6.77 15.47
N PRO A 147 6.58 6.96 14.38
CA PRO A 147 6.54 6.04 13.25
C PRO A 147 7.06 4.65 13.64
N GLY A 148 6.58 3.62 12.93
CA GLY A 148 7.00 2.25 13.18
C GLY A 148 6.35 1.25 12.23
N TYR A 149 6.71 -0.03 12.42
CA TYR A 149 6.20 -1.16 11.65
C TYR A 149 5.52 -2.17 12.57
N GLN A 150 4.54 -2.89 12.00
CA GLN A 150 3.85 -4.01 12.65
C GLN A 150 4.09 -5.29 11.86
#